data_00775070ea22a5a8903188b50ff528b6
#
_entry.id   00775070ea22a5a8903188b50ff528b6
#
_cell.length_a   1.000
_cell.length_b   1.000
_cell.length_c   1.000
_cell.angle_alpha   90.00
_cell.angle_beta   90.00
_cell.angle_gamma   90.00
#
_symmetry.space_group_name_H-M   'P 1'
#
loop_
_entity.id
_entity.type
_entity.pdbx_description
1 polymer ?
#
loop_
_entity_poly.entity_id
_entity_poly.type
_entity_poly.pdbx_seq_one_letter_code
_entity_poly.pdbx_strand_id
1 'polypeptide(L)'
;MGLESCTNEVQVAQPFELGGRSVVLIDTPGFDDTTKSDTDVLKMIAAHLVTRYSQGVKLSGVIYMQRISDFKMGGASRRDFQMFQELCGEESYQNVVICTNMWNSVNKDDAEAREEELRSKDIFFKPILDKGAQLHRHDNSLESAQTILRGLIAKSLTVLRIQHELVDEWKDITQSAAFAELNRELMDQAERHRQELNTLWVEMEAAAQAQDEETRIELQEEAEQMEAELLRVQTEAQRLASEYEAELKRVEYEVRERERR
;
A
#
# COMPACT_ATOMS: atom_id res chain seq x y z
N MET A 1 -18.63 5.75 -19.77
CA MET A 1 -17.62 5.47 -18.74
C MET A 1 -16.39 6.29 -19.11
N GLY A 2 -15.91 7.17 -18.21
CA GLY A 2 -14.66 7.91 -18.43
C GLY A 2 -13.45 6.99 -18.31
N LEU A 3 -12.31 7.44 -18.84
CA LEU A 3 -11.03 6.78 -18.68
C LEU A 3 -10.32 7.19 -17.38
N GLU A 4 -10.91 8.13 -16.63
CA GLU A 4 -10.39 8.65 -15.38
C GLU A 4 -10.85 7.81 -14.19
N SER A 5 -10.02 7.77 -13.14
CA SER A 5 -10.33 7.14 -11.86
C SER A 5 -11.60 7.74 -11.25
N CYS A 6 -12.46 6.90 -10.67
CA CYS A 6 -13.76 7.33 -10.13
C CYS A 6 -13.70 7.76 -8.66
N THR A 7 -12.75 7.23 -7.88
CA THR A 7 -12.65 7.45 -6.43
C THR A 7 -11.40 8.27 -6.13
N ASN A 8 -11.58 9.55 -5.86
CA ASN A 8 -10.46 10.48 -5.60
C ASN A 8 -10.11 10.63 -4.11
N GLU A 9 -10.97 10.17 -3.20
CA GLU A 9 -10.80 10.29 -1.74
C GLU A 9 -11.37 9.05 -1.06
N VAL A 10 -10.95 8.79 0.17
CA VAL A 10 -11.54 7.72 0.98
C VAL A 10 -12.99 8.08 1.29
N GLN A 11 -13.92 7.23 0.88
CA GLN A 11 -15.35 7.43 1.06
C GLN A 11 -15.91 6.44 2.08
N VAL A 12 -16.71 6.94 3.01
CA VAL A 12 -17.40 6.13 4.02
C VAL A 12 -18.88 6.06 3.67
N ALA A 13 -19.35 4.87 3.34
CA ALA A 13 -20.75 4.64 3.01
C ALA A 13 -21.66 4.83 4.24
N GLN A 14 -22.96 5.08 3.98
CA GLN A 14 -23.95 5.05 5.05
C GLN A 14 -24.04 3.63 5.64
N PRO A 15 -24.16 3.52 6.97
CA PRO A 15 -24.37 2.22 7.62
C PRO A 15 -25.61 1.51 7.08
N PHE A 16 -25.50 0.20 6.90
CA PHE A 16 -26.63 -0.65 6.52
C PHE A 16 -26.64 -1.94 7.34
N GLU A 17 -27.79 -2.57 7.43
CA GLU A 17 -27.92 -3.83 8.16
C GLU A 17 -27.62 -5.04 7.27
N LEU A 18 -26.79 -5.95 7.78
CA LEU A 18 -26.52 -7.24 7.16
C LEU A 18 -26.37 -8.32 8.25
N GLY A 19 -27.26 -9.31 8.23
CA GLY A 19 -27.21 -10.41 9.19
C GLY A 19 -27.35 -9.97 10.66
N GLY A 20 -28.13 -8.93 10.93
CA GLY A 20 -28.33 -8.37 12.28
C GLY A 20 -27.17 -7.54 12.81
N ARG A 21 -26.22 -7.16 11.96
CA ARG A 21 -25.09 -6.29 12.29
C ARG A 21 -25.14 -5.02 11.44
N SER A 22 -24.80 -3.89 12.04
CA SER A 22 -24.57 -2.64 11.30
C SER A 22 -23.21 -2.70 10.62
N VAL A 23 -23.19 -2.53 9.31
CA VAL A 23 -21.99 -2.62 8.46
C VAL A 23 -21.74 -1.26 7.81
N VAL A 24 -20.49 -0.84 7.82
CA VAL A 24 -19.99 0.35 7.12
C VAL A 24 -18.94 -0.09 6.12
N LEU A 25 -19.10 0.31 4.87
CA LEU A 25 -18.10 0.11 3.84
C LEU A 25 -17.25 1.38 3.71
N ILE A 26 -15.97 1.18 3.54
CA ILE A 26 -14.98 2.23 3.28
C ILE A 26 -14.42 1.96 1.89
N ASP A 27 -14.70 2.85 0.95
CA ASP A 27 -14.15 2.83 -0.40
C ASP A 27 -12.88 3.67 -0.45
N THR A 28 -11.84 3.14 -1.08
CA THR A 28 -10.54 3.79 -1.18
C THR A 28 -10.16 4.03 -2.63
N PRO A 29 -9.41 5.09 -2.95
CA PRO A 29 -8.76 5.18 -4.26
C PRO A 29 -7.96 3.92 -4.56
N GLY A 30 -7.89 3.55 -5.83
CA GLY A 30 -7.03 2.46 -6.29
C GLY A 30 -5.58 2.92 -6.38
N PHE A 31 -4.65 2.02 -6.13
CA PHE A 31 -3.29 2.16 -6.62
C PHE A 31 -3.34 2.05 -8.16
N ASP A 32 -2.46 2.68 -8.88
CA ASP A 32 -2.58 2.87 -10.34
C ASP A 32 -3.66 3.91 -10.73
N ASP A 33 -3.93 4.89 -9.84
CA ASP A 33 -4.80 6.03 -10.13
C ASP A 33 -4.13 6.93 -11.19
N THR A 34 -4.93 7.43 -12.14
CA THR A 34 -4.41 8.28 -13.23
C THR A 34 -4.04 9.69 -12.78
N THR A 35 -4.47 10.10 -11.59
CA THR A 35 -4.34 11.48 -11.07
C THR A 35 -3.53 11.60 -9.80
N LYS A 36 -3.29 10.50 -9.07
CA LYS A 36 -2.58 10.47 -7.80
C LYS A 36 -1.42 9.48 -7.85
N SER A 37 -0.36 9.77 -7.12
CA SER A 37 0.72 8.80 -6.91
C SER A 37 0.28 7.71 -5.93
N ASP A 38 0.84 6.51 -6.06
CA ASP A 38 0.59 5.41 -5.13
C ASP A 38 0.91 5.80 -3.68
N THR A 39 1.90 6.67 -3.51
CA THR A 39 2.26 7.24 -2.21
C THR A 39 1.16 8.14 -1.65
N ASP A 40 0.48 8.94 -2.48
CA ASP A 40 -0.65 9.76 -2.04
C ASP A 40 -1.84 8.90 -1.65
N VAL A 41 -2.08 7.83 -2.40
CA VAL A 41 -3.12 6.84 -2.06
C VAL A 41 -2.82 6.17 -0.72
N LEU A 42 -1.58 5.72 -0.51
CA LEU A 42 -1.15 5.13 0.76
C LEU A 42 -1.35 6.09 1.95
N LYS A 43 -0.98 7.38 1.79
CA LYS A 43 -1.19 8.41 2.83
C LYS A 43 -2.67 8.54 3.22
N MET A 44 -3.57 8.62 2.24
CA MET A 44 -5.01 8.76 2.50
C MET A 44 -5.59 7.54 3.20
N ILE A 45 -5.21 6.34 2.77
CA ILE A 45 -5.65 5.08 3.39
C ILE A 45 -5.12 5.00 4.82
N ALA A 46 -3.83 5.24 5.02
CA ALA A 46 -3.19 5.18 6.33
C ALA A 46 -3.82 6.18 7.31
N ALA A 47 -4.02 7.45 6.90
CA ALA A 47 -4.62 8.47 7.74
C ALA A 47 -6.03 8.07 8.20
N HIS A 48 -6.85 7.51 7.30
CA HIS A 48 -8.19 7.04 7.65
C HIS A 48 -8.15 5.86 8.63
N LEU A 49 -7.32 4.85 8.36
CA LEU A 49 -7.19 3.66 9.18
C LEU A 49 -6.67 3.99 10.59
N VAL A 50 -5.65 4.85 10.68
CA VAL A 50 -5.05 5.31 11.94
C VAL A 50 -6.04 6.10 12.77
N THR A 51 -6.75 7.07 12.17
CA THR A 51 -7.76 7.87 12.87
C THR A 51 -8.84 6.99 13.47
N ARG A 52 -9.35 5.99 12.73
CA ARG A 52 -10.37 5.07 13.25
C ARG A 52 -9.82 4.14 14.33
N TYR A 53 -8.63 3.64 14.16
CA TYR A 53 -8.00 2.77 15.15
C TYR A 53 -7.70 3.51 16.46
N SER A 54 -7.24 4.74 16.42
CA SER A 54 -7.03 5.61 17.59
C SER A 54 -8.33 5.89 18.37
N GLN A 55 -9.48 5.79 17.70
CA GLN A 55 -10.82 5.86 18.34
C GLN A 55 -11.32 4.50 18.86
N GLY A 56 -10.50 3.46 18.81
CA GLY A 56 -10.86 2.11 19.24
C GLY A 56 -11.65 1.29 18.22
N VAL A 57 -11.80 1.78 16.97
CA VAL A 57 -12.52 1.07 15.91
C VAL A 57 -11.57 0.09 15.23
N LYS A 58 -11.94 -1.20 15.22
CA LYS A 58 -11.24 -2.27 14.52
C LYS A 58 -12.01 -2.68 13.28
N LEU A 59 -11.33 -3.31 12.32
CA LEU A 59 -11.90 -3.75 11.06
C LEU A 59 -12.48 -5.17 11.16
N SER A 60 -13.59 -5.41 10.47
CA SER A 60 -14.07 -6.78 10.23
C SER A 60 -13.23 -7.49 9.17
N GLY A 61 -12.67 -6.75 8.22
CA GLY A 61 -11.79 -7.26 7.20
C GLY A 61 -11.53 -6.26 6.09
N VAL A 62 -10.72 -6.67 5.14
CA VAL A 62 -10.33 -5.90 3.95
C VAL A 62 -10.65 -6.70 2.70
N ILE A 63 -11.13 -6.00 1.67
CA ILE A 63 -11.42 -6.60 0.37
C ILE A 63 -10.45 -5.98 -0.66
N TYR A 64 -9.62 -6.82 -1.26
CA TYR A 64 -8.79 -6.44 -2.40
C TYR A 64 -9.52 -6.77 -3.69
N MET A 65 -9.81 -5.75 -4.50
CA MET A 65 -10.56 -5.90 -5.75
C MET A 65 -9.61 -6.13 -6.92
N GLN A 66 -9.78 -7.25 -7.63
CA GLN A 66 -9.00 -7.58 -8.83
C GLN A 66 -9.92 -7.79 -10.03
N ARG A 67 -9.71 -7.03 -11.09
CA ARG A 67 -10.42 -7.25 -12.35
C ARG A 67 -9.86 -8.49 -13.07
N ILE A 68 -10.71 -9.51 -13.26
CA ILE A 68 -10.30 -10.71 -14.02
C ILE A 68 -10.15 -10.41 -15.52
N SER A 69 -10.71 -9.29 -15.98
CA SER A 69 -10.56 -8.80 -17.35
C SER A 69 -9.15 -8.32 -17.68
N ASP A 70 -8.34 -7.97 -16.68
CA ASP A 70 -7.00 -7.48 -16.90
C ASP A 70 -6.13 -8.58 -17.52
N PHE A 71 -5.56 -8.28 -18.67
CA PHE A 71 -4.84 -9.26 -19.47
C PHE A 71 -3.54 -9.74 -18.82
N LYS A 72 -2.91 -8.89 -18.02
CA LYS A 72 -1.68 -9.18 -17.26
C LYS A 72 -1.69 -8.45 -15.93
N MET A 73 -1.27 -9.15 -14.89
CA MET A 73 -0.84 -8.49 -13.66
C MET A 73 0.61 -8.02 -13.86
N GLY A 74 0.76 -6.77 -14.30
CA GLY A 74 2.06 -6.16 -14.63
C GLY A 74 2.94 -5.92 -13.40
N GLY A 75 4.13 -5.34 -13.61
CA GLY A 75 5.06 -5.00 -12.53
C GLY A 75 4.44 -4.04 -11.51
N ALA A 76 3.74 -2.99 -11.95
CA ALA A 76 3.02 -2.06 -11.08
C ALA A 76 1.98 -2.78 -10.22
N SER A 77 1.02 -3.50 -10.84
CA SER A 77 -0.03 -4.22 -10.10
C SER A 77 0.52 -5.26 -9.10
N ARG A 78 1.67 -5.87 -9.38
CA ARG A 78 2.33 -6.78 -8.43
C ARG A 78 2.93 -6.02 -7.25
N ARG A 79 3.59 -4.88 -7.49
CA ARG A 79 4.11 -4.01 -6.44
C ARG A 79 2.99 -3.51 -5.54
N ASP A 80 1.87 -3.08 -6.13
CA ASP A 80 0.70 -2.61 -5.39
C ASP A 80 0.11 -3.71 -4.51
N PHE A 81 0.07 -4.94 -5.02
CA PHE A 81 -0.36 -6.09 -4.24
C PHE A 81 0.63 -6.45 -3.12
N GLN A 82 1.93 -6.37 -3.36
CA GLN A 82 2.95 -6.56 -2.32
C GLN A 82 2.85 -5.49 -1.23
N MET A 83 2.70 -4.23 -1.63
CA MET A 83 2.46 -3.14 -0.69
C MET A 83 1.16 -3.36 0.12
N PHE A 84 0.08 -3.81 -0.52
CA PHE A 84 -1.16 -4.18 0.15
C PHE A 84 -0.95 -5.30 1.19
N GLN A 85 -0.12 -6.30 0.88
CA GLN A 85 0.22 -7.36 1.83
C GLN A 85 0.95 -6.79 3.06
N GLU A 86 1.90 -5.88 2.85
CA GLU A 86 2.63 -5.22 3.93
C GLU A 86 1.74 -4.27 4.76
N LEU A 87 0.79 -3.59 4.12
CA LEU A 87 -0.22 -2.79 4.79
C LEU A 87 -1.10 -3.63 5.73
N CYS A 88 -1.54 -4.78 5.26
CA CYS A 88 -2.38 -5.69 6.04
C CYS A 88 -1.59 -6.39 7.16
N GLY A 89 -0.44 -6.98 6.83
CA GLY A 89 0.32 -7.85 7.71
C GLY A 89 -0.28 -9.26 7.83
N GLU A 90 0.56 -10.26 8.02
CA GLU A 90 0.18 -11.68 8.03
C GLU A 90 -0.90 -12.02 9.04
N GLU A 91 -0.88 -11.39 10.21
CA GLU A 91 -1.84 -11.64 11.29
C GLU A 91 -3.28 -11.28 10.91
N SER A 92 -3.46 -10.38 9.93
CA SER A 92 -4.77 -9.98 9.45
C SER A 92 -5.27 -10.77 8.22
N TYR A 93 -4.46 -11.64 7.62
CA TYR A 93 -4.82 -12.30 6.35
C TYR A 93 -6.08 -13.15 6.43
N GLN A 94 -6.39 -13.70 7.59
CA GLN A 94 -7.68 -14.39 7.77
C GLN A 94 -8.90 -13.48 7.56
N ASN A 95 -8.71 -12.16 7.71
CA ASN A 95 -9.73 -11.15 7.50
C ASN A 95 -9.59 -10.46 6.12
N VAL A 96 -8.77 -11.01 5.23
CA VAL A 96 -8.61 -10.51 3.85
C VAL A 96 -9.40 -11.38 2.89
N VAL A 97 -10.13 -10.71 2.00
CA VAL A 97 -10.77 -11.32 0.83
C VAL A 97 -10.19 -10.70 -0.44
N ILE A 98 -9.66 -11.54 -1.30
CA ILE A 98 -9.35 -11.16 -2.69
C ILE A 98 -10.63 -11.40 -3.49
N CYS A 99 -11.17 -10.34 -4.07
CA CYS A 99 -12.43 -10.37 -4.80
C CYS A 99 -12.19 -10.15 -6.29
N THR A 100 -12.39 -11.19 -7.09
CA THR A 100 -12.30 -11.07 -8.56
C THR A 100 -13.64 -10.58 -9.12
N ASN A 101 -13.59 -9.56 -9.98
CA ASN A 101 -14.76 -8.97 -10.63
C ASN A 101 -14.60 -8.88 -12.15
N MET A 102 -15.55 -8.25 -12.86
CA MET A 102 -15.57 -8.09 -14.33
C MET A 102 -15.62 -9.42 -15.10
N TRP A 103 -16.22 -10.45 -14.54
CA TRP A 103 -16.35 -11.78 -15.11
C TRP A 103 -17.09 -11.80 -16.45
N ASN A 104 -18.06 -10.89 -16.64
CA ASN A 104 -18.84 -10.76 -17.88
C ASN A 104 -18.07 -10.10 -19.03
N SER A 105 -16.86 -9.59 -18.76
CA SER A 105 -16.04 -8.87 -19.75
C SER A 105 -15.02 -9.77 -20.45
N VAL A 106 -14.96 -11.05 -20.10
CA VAL A 106 -13.98 -12.02 -20.61
C VAL A 106 -14.66 -13.35 -20.90
N ASN A 107 -14.11 -14.12 -21.84
CA ASN A 107 -14.54 -15.50 -22.04
C ASN A 107 -14.35 -16.30 -20.74
N LYS A 108 -15.30 -17.15 -20.42
CA LYS A 108 -15.34 -17.91 -19.17
C LYS A 108 -14.08 -18.77 -18.98
N ASP A 109 -13.67 -19.50 -20.02
CA ASP A 109 -12.51 -20.39 -19.94
C ASP A 109 -11.22 -19.61 -19.70
N ASP A 110 -11.06 -18.44 -20.33
CA ASP A 110 -9.93 -17.55 -20.14
C ASP A 110 -9.93 -16.95 -18.73
N ALA A 111 -11.10 -16.55 -18.22
CA ALA A 111 -11.24 -16.00 -16.87
C ALA A 111 -10.92 -17.04 -15.80
N GLU A 112 -11.39 -18.28 -15.97
CA GLU A 112 -11.08 -19.39 -15.06
C GLU A 112 -9.60 -19.77 -15.08
N ALA A 113 -8.97 -19.77 -16.26
CA ALA A 113 -7.54 -20.00 -16.38
C ALA A 113 -6.71 -18.91 -15.68
N ARG A 114 -7.10 -17.63 -15.84
CA ARG A 114 -6.46 -16.51 -15.13
C ARG A 114 -6.63 -16.60 -13.61
N GLU A 115 -7.81 -16.92 -13.14
CA GLU A 115 -8.05 -17.08 -11.69
C GLU A 115 -7.19 -18.21 -11.12
N GLU A 116 -7.07 -19.33 -11.82
CA GLU A 116 -6.22 -20.43 -11.40
C GLU A 116 -4.73 -20.03 -11.40
N GLU A 117 -4.30 -19.23 -12.39
CA GLU A 117 -2.95 -18.69 -12.41
C GLU A 117 -2.68 -17.75 -11.22
N LEU A 118 -3.62 -16.85 -10.91
CA LEU A 118 -3.56 -15.94 -9.77
C LEU A 118 -3.52 -16.71 -8.44
N ARG A 119 -4.27 -17.79 -8.32
CA ARG A 119 -4.37 -18.62 -7.13
C ARG A 119 -3.13 -19.47 -6.88
N SER A 120 -2.50 -20.01 -7.95
CA SER A 120 -1.51 -21.07 -7.83
C SER A 120 -0.06 -20.60 -7.84
N LYS A 121 0.23 -19.39 -8.34
CA LYS A 121 1.61 -18.90 -8.46
C LYS A 121 2.03 -18.06 -7.26
N ASP A 122 3.26 -18.29 -6.79
CA ASP A 122 3.85 -17.58 -5.64
C ASP A 122 4.05 -16.08 -5.90
N ILE A 123 4.16 -15.67 -7.17
CA ILE A 123 4.28 -14.26 -7.57
C ILE A 123 2.94 -13.50 -7.54
N PHE A 124 1.82 -14.19 -7.28
CA PHE A 124 0.48 -13.65 -7.22
C PHE A 124 -0.17 -13.88 -5.85
N PHE A 125 -1.39 -14.41 -5.80
CA PHE A 125 -2.17 -14.49 -4.56
C PHE A 125 -1.88 -15.73 -3.71
N LYS A 126 -1.18 -16.74 -4.24
CA LYS A 126 -0.92 -17.98 -3.49
C LYS A 126 -0.35 -17.73 -2.08
N PRO A 127 0.68 -16.87 -1.87
CA PRO A 127 1.26 -16.71 -0.54
C PRO A 127 0.29 -16.20 0.52
N ILE A 128 -0.62 -15.29 0.16
CA ILE A 128 -1.62 -14.78 1.11
C ILE A 128 -2.77 -15.75 1.30
N LEU A 129 -3.14 -16.50 0.25
CA LEU A 129 -4.18 -17.54 0.33
C LEU A 129 -3.73 -18.71 1.23
N ASP A 130 -2.47 -19.13 1.11
CA ASP A 130 -1.88 -20.18 1.97
C ASP A 130 -1.85 -19.77 3.45
N LYS A 131 -1.89 -18.45 3.73
CA LYS A 131 -1.91 -17.86 5.08
C LYS A 131 -3.33 -17.50 5.56
N GLY A 132 -4.37 -17.90 4.84
CA GLY A 132 -5.76 -17.83 5.29
C GLY A 132 -6.64 -16.75 4.66
N ALA A 133 -6.12 -15.93 3.73
CA ALA A 133 -6.96 -15.07 2.90
C ALA A 133 -7.90 -15.90 2.02
N GLN A 134 -9.02 -15.32 1.63
CA GLN A 134 -10.02 -16.02 0.83
C GLN A 134 -10.10 -15.39 -0.56
N LEU A 135 -10.33 -16.22 -1.58
CA LEU A 135 -10.58 -15.78 -2.95
C LEU A 135 -12.07 -15.99 -3.27
N HIS A 136 -12.74 -14.91 -3.66
CA HIS A 136 -14.16 -14.91 -4.01
C HIS A 136 -14.40 -14.24 -5.35
N ARG A 137 -15.36 -14.77 -6.11
CA ARG A 137 -15.87 -14.15 -7.34
C ARG A 137 -17.03 -13.22 -7.01
N HIS A 138 -17.03 -12.03 -7.60
CA HIS A 138 -18.13 -11.09 -7.56
C HIS A 138 -18.69 -10.88 -8.96
N ASP A 139 -19.96 -11.23 -9.16
CA ASP A 139 -20.68 -11.19 -10.44
C ASP A 139 -21.52 -9.93 -10.64
N ASN A 140 -21.28 -8.89 -9.83
CA ASN A 140 -22.06 -7.64 -9.75
C ASN A 140 -23.48 -7.80 -9.20
N SER A 141 -23.83 -8.96 -8.60
CA SER A 141 -25.10 -9.13 -7.92
C SER A 141 -25.01 -8.70 -6.44
N LEU A 142 -26.16 -8.29 -5.89
CA LEU A 142 -26.26 -8.01 -4.47
C LEU A 142 -26.00 -9.27 -3.62
N GLU A 143 -26.39 -10.44 -4.13
CA GLU A 143 -26.21 -11.72 -3.45
C GLU A 143 -24.74 -12.07 -3.28
N SER A 144 -23.92 -11.95 -4.33
CA SER A 144 -22.48 -12.21 -4.26
C SER A 144 -21.79 -11.22 -3.32
N ALA A 145 -22.15 -9.92 -3.37
CA ALA A 145 -21.62 -8.92 -2.44
C ALA A 145 -21.95 -9.24 -0.99
N GLN A 146 -23.23 -9.56 -0.69
CA GLN A 146 -23.66 -9.93 0.65
C GLN A 146 -23.00 -11.21 1.17
N THR A 147 -22.75 -12.19 0.30
CA THR A 147 -22.06 -13.44 0.64
C THR A 147 -20.64 -13.16 1.10
N ILE A 148 -19.88 -12.33 0.36
CA ILE A 148 -18.53 -11.91 0.73
C ILE A 148 -18.54 -11.18 2.08
N LEU A 149 -19.44 -10.21 2.24
CA LEU A 149 -19.53 -9.41 3.47
C LEU A 149 -19.93 -10.25 4.68
N ARG A 150 -20.88 -11.19 4.54
CA ARG A 150 -21.26 -12.10 5.62
C ARG A 150 -20.08 -12.96 6.09
N GLY A 151 -19.23 -13.40 5.15
CA GLY A 151 -18.00 -14.12 5.48
C GLY A 151 -17.06 -13.31 6.35
N LEU A 152 -16.90 -12.01 6.05
CA LEU A 152 -16.03 -11.10 6.81
C LEU A 152 -16.61 -10.70 8.17
N ILE A 153 -17.87 -10.29 8.22
CA ILE A 153 -18.48 -9.85 9.48
C ILE A 153 -18.70 -10.98 10.51
N ALA A 154 -18.62 -12.24 10.09
CA ALA A 154 -18.68 -13.39 10.99
C ALA A 154 -17.34 -13.62 11.73
N LYS A 155 -16.25 -13.04 11.27
CA LYS A 155 -14.91 -13.21 11.86
C LYS A 155 -14.70 -12.27 13.06
N SER A 156 -13.66 -12.55 13.83
CA SER A 156 -13.17 -11.62 14.85
C SER A 156 -12.63 -10.35 14.21
N LEU A 157 -12.77 -9.22 14.89
CA LEU A 157 -12.20 -7.96 14.43
C LEU A 157 -10.69 -8.04 14.38
N THR A 158 -10.08 -7.38 13.42
CA THR A 158 -8.63 -7.36 13.20
C THR A 158 -8.06 -5.94 13.25
N VAL A 159 -6.75 -5.87 13.47
CA VAL A 159 -5.92 -4.67 13.35
C VAL A 159 -4.93 -4.95 12.23
N LEU A 160 -4.76 -4.01 11.33
CA LEU A 160 -3.79 -4.13 10.24
C LEU A 160 -2.39 -3.72 10.73
N ARG A 161 -1.36 -4.25 10.08
CA ARG A 161 0.04 -3.92 10.41
C ARG A 161 0.30 -2.42 10.38
N ILE A 162 -0.20 -1.70 9.38
CA ILE A 162 -0.02 -0.26 9.29
C ILE A 162 -0.62 0.50 10.48
N GLN A 163 -1.75 0.04 11.01
CA GLN A 163 -2.37 0.62 12.20
C GLN A 163 -1.50 0.39 13.45
N HIS A 164 -0.99 -0.83 13.61
CA HIS A 164 -0.09 -1.18 14.70
C HIS A 164 1.23 -0.37 14.62
N GLU A 165 1.85 -0.31 13.47
CA GLU A 165 3.10 0.42 13.25
C GLU A 165 2.97 1.92 13.56
N LEU A 166 1.91 2.57 13.05
CA LEU A 166 1.75 4.03 13.18
C LEU A 166 1.15 4.48 14.51
N VAL A 167 0.33 3.64 15.18
CA VAL A 167 -0.35 4.01 16.43
C VAL A 167 0.34 3.41 17.66
N ASP A 168 0.62 2.10 17.65
CA ASP A 168 1.13 1.41 18.83
C ASP A 168 2.66 1.51 18.90
N GLU A 169 3.36 1.44 17.77
CA GLU A 169 4.83 1.58 17.70
C GLU A 169 5.30 3.02 17.47
N TRP A 170 4.39 3.96 17.21
CA TRP A 170 4.70 5.39 16.99
C TRP A 170 5.67 5.63 15.83
N LYS A 171 5.68 4.75 14.83
CA LYS A 171 6.48 4.93 13.63
C LYS A 171 5.94 6.08 12.77
N ASP A 172 6.87 6.77 12.11
CA ASP A 172 6.51 7.63 10.97
C ASP A 172 6.03 6.78 9.79
N ILE A 173 5.16 7.32 8.94
CA ILE A 173 4.64 6.60 7.76
C ILE A 173 5.77 6.12 6.85
N THR A 174 6.86 6.89 6.75
CA THR A 174 8.04 6.54 5.95
C THR A 174 8.81 5.33 6.50
N GLN A 175 8.55 4.95 7.74
CA GLN A 175 9.13 3.79 8.41
C GLN A 175 8.20 2.58 8.37
N SER A 176 7.00 2.72 7.82
CA SER A 176 6.06 1.60 7.70
C SER A 176 6.51 0.61 6.62
N ALA A 177 6.18 -0.67 6.83
CA ALA A 177 6.48 -1.71 5.87
C ALA A 177 5.81 -1.48 4.49
N ALA A 178 4.58 -0.97 4.49
CA ALA A 178 3.87 -0.63 3.26
C ALA A 178 4.58 0.46 2.45
N PHE A 179 5.10 1.50 3.12
CA PHE A 179 5.89 2.54 2.46
C PHE A 179 7.23 2.00 1.94
N ALA A 180 7.92 1.19 2.74
CA ALA A 180 9.18 0.58 2.34
C ALA A 180 9.02 -0.30 1.09
N GLU A 181 7.95 -1.10 1.01
CA GLU A 181 7.66 -1.92 -0.16
C GLU A 181 7.33 -1.07 -1.39
N LEU A 182 6.50 -0.04 -1.23
CA LEU A 182 6.14 0.87 -2.32
C LEU A 182 7.37 1.57 -2.92
N ASN A 183 8.33 1.94 -2.07
CA ASN A 183 9.53 2.68 -2.43
C ASN A 183 10.80 1.80 -2.45
N ARG A 184 10.65 0.47 -2.51
CA ARG A 184 11.77 -0.47 -2.40
C ARG A 184 12.91 -0.15 -3.37
N GLU A 185 12.61 0.10 -4.64
CA GLU A 185 13.64 0.41 -5.64
C GLU A 185 14.42 1.69 -5.28
N LEU A 186 13.72 2.72 -4.81
CA LEU A 186 14.32 3.98 -4.38
C LEU A 186 15.17 3.80 -3.13
N MET A 187 14.70 3.02 -2.16
CA MET A 187 15.45 2.71 -0.94
C MET A 187 16.67 1.86 -1.22
N ASP A 188 16.57 0.88 -2.11
CA ASP A 188 17.70 0.05 -2.54
C ASP A 188 18.76 0.88 -3.30
N GLN A 189 18.34 1.86 -4.09
CA GLN A 189 19.25 2.80 -4.72
C GLN A 189 19.95 3.68 -3.70
N ALA A 190 19.22 4.26 -2.76
CA ALA A 190 19.79 5.09 -1.71
C ALA A 190 20.82 4.33 -0.85
N GLU A 191 20.54 3.05 -0.56
CA GLU A 191 21.48 2.23 0.20
C GLU A 191 22.75 1.89 -0.62
N ARG A 192 22.61 1.61 -1.92
CA ARG A 192 23.78 1.45 -2.81
C ARG A 192 24.64 2.71 -2.85
N HIS A 193 24.03 3.87 -3.07
CA HIS A 193 24.74 5.15 -3.08
C HIS A 193 25.45 5.45 -1.75
N ARG A 194 24.84 5.06 -0.63
CA ARG A 194 25.49 5.21 0.69
C ARG A 194 26.73 4.32 0.82
N GLN A 195 26.66 3.09 0.33
CA GLN A 195 27.81 2.16 0.36
C GLN A 195 28.92 2.63 -0.59
N GLU A 196 28.56 3.10 -1.77
CA GLU A 196 29.50 3.69 -2.75
C GLU A 196 30.18 4.94 -2.17
N LEU A 197 29.43 5.85 -1.55
CA LEU A 197 29.99 7.00 -0.84
C LEU A 197 31.05 6.60 0.20
N ASN A 198 30.76 5.61 1.02
CA ASN A 198 31.73 5.13 2.00
C ASN A 198 33.01 4.62 1.35
N THR A 199 32.91 3.97 0.19
CA THR A 199 34.07 3.51 -0.58
C THR A 199 34.86 4.70 -1.12
N LEU A 200 34.18 5.67 -1.72
CA LEU A 200 34.81 6.90 -2.23
C LEU A 200 35.57 7.67 -1.14
N TRP A 201 35.01 7.79 0.05
CA TRP A 201 35.70 8.42 1.18
C TRP A 201 37.03 7.71 1.56
N VAL A 202 37.03 6.36 1.55
CA VAL A 202 38.23 5.58 1.81
C VAL A 202 39.28 5.77 0.70
N GLU A 203 38.85 5.80 -0.55
CA GLU A 203 39.73 6.03 -1.70
C GLU A 203 40.30 7.47 -1.75
N MET A 204 39.49 8.47 -1.38
CA MET A 204 39.91 9.84 -1.24
C MET A 204 41.00 9.99 -0.14
N GLU A 205 40.87 9.30 0.97
CA GLU A 205 41.88 9.30 2.02
C GLU A 205 43.18 8.65 1.56
N ALA A 206 43.09 7.57 0.78
CA ALA A 206 44.27 6.92 0.19
C ALA A 206 44.96 7.81 -0.84
N ALA A 207 44.20 8.49 -1.71
CA ALA A 207 44.72 9.43 -2.69
C ALA A 207 45.42 10.63 -2.00
N ALA A 208 44.83 11.15 -0.93
CA ALA A 208 45.42 12.21 -0.14
C ALA A 208 46.79 11.80 0.49
N GLN A 209 46.87 10.57 1.01
CA GLN A 209 48.13 10.01 1.54
C GLN A 209 49.16 9.79 0.45
N ALA A 210 48.74 9.44 -0.76
CA ALA A 210 49.62 9.29 -1.94
C ALA A 210 50.02 10.64 -2.59
N GLN A 211 49.47 11.75 -2.14
CA GLN A 211 49.62 13.09 -2.73
C GLN A 211 49.14 13.18 -4.20
N ASP A 212 48.15 12.34 -4.54
CA ASP A 212 47.51 12.32 -5.85
C ASP A 212 46.31 13.27 -5.85
N GLU A 213 46.58 14.53 -6.17
CA GLU A 213 45.57 15.59 -6.12
C GLU A 213 44.54 15.47 -7.27
N GLU A 214 44.92 14.91 -8.40
CA GLU A 214 44.03 14.75 -9.57
C GLU A 214 42.95 13.70 -9.25
N THR A 215 43.37 12.52 -8.80
CA THR A 215 42.42 11.46 -8.35
C THR A 215 41.55 11.92 -7.20
N ARG A 216 42.08 12.70 -6.26
CA ARG A 216 41.31 13.23 -5.14
C ARG A 216 40.17 14.16 -5.59
N ILE A 217 40.43 15.02 -6.58
CA ILE A 217 39.42 15.95 -7.13
C ILE A 217 38.30 15.15 -7.85
N GLU A 218 38.68 14.17 -8.69
CA GLU A 218 37.68 13.33 -9.38
C GLU A 218 36.77 12.59 -8.41
N LEU A 219 37.33 11.95 -7.37
CA LEU A 219 36.57 11.26 -6.36
C LEU A 219 35.67 12.21 -5.54
N GLN A 220 36.13 13.44 -5.31
CA GLN A 220 35.32 14.45 -4.62
C GLN A 220 34.09 14.86 -5.46
N GLU A 221 34.23 15.08 -6.74
CA GLU A 221 33.14 15.42 -7.64
C GLU A 221 32.08 14.28 -7.69
N GLU A 222 32.54 13.03 -7.71
CA GLU A 222 31.66 11.86 -7.69
C GLU A 222 30.91 11.74 -6.34
N ALA A 223 31.59 11.96 -5.22
CA ALA A 223 30.96 11.98 -3.90
C ALA A 223 29.91 13.09 -3.77
N GLU A 224 30.18 14.31 -4.26
CA GLU A 224 29.24 15.42 -4.25
C GLU A 224 27.96 15.12 -5.06
N GLN A 225 28.08 14.44 -6.20
CA GLN A 225 26.93 14.02 -7.00
C GLN A 225 26.08 13.00 -6.23
N MET A 226 26.70 12.04 -5.61
CA MET A 226 26.04 10.97 -4.86
C MET A 226 25.35 11.50 -3.58
N GLU A 227 25.98 12.44 -2.89
CA GLU A 227 25.36 13.16 -1.75
C GLU A 227 24.13 13.95 -2.19
N ALA A 228 24.18 14.61 -3.35
CA ALA A 228 23.04 15.35 -3.86
C ALA A 228 21.84 14.42 -4.17
N GLU A 229 22.08 13.22 -4.68
CA GLU A 229 21.02 12.23 -4.92
C GLU A 229 20.42 11.70 -3.61
N LEU A 230 21.26 11.38 -2.62
CA LEU A 230 20.78 10.97 -1.29
C LEU A 230 19.95 12.07 -0.62
N LEU A 231 20.37 13.33 -0.74
CA LEU A 231 19.61 14.47 -0.20
C LEU A 231 18.24 14.60 -0.87
N ARG A 232 18.13 14.33 -2.17
CA ARG A 232 16.84 14.32 -2.88
C ARG A 232 15.89 13.26 -2.30
N VAL A 233 16.37 12.02 -2.08
CA VAL A 233 15.57 10.95 -1.48
C VAL A 233 15.11 11.34 -0.07
N GLN A 234 16.00 11.89 0.75
CA GLN A 234 15.66 12.33 2.11
C GLN A 234 14.64 13.48 2.11
N THR A 235 14.80 14.45 1.21
CA THR A 235 13.86 15.57 1.08
C THR A 235 12.48 15.08 0.67
N GLU A 236 12.39 14.12 -0.25
CA GLU A 236 11.13 13.52 -0.67
C GLU A 236 10.45 12.78 0.49
N ALA A 237 11.20 12.00 1.26
CA ALA A 237 10.68 11.32 2.44
C ALA A 237 10.16 12.31 3.50
N GLN A 238 10.89 13.42 3.75
CA GLN A 238 10.44 14.47 4.69
C GLN A 238 9.17 15.18 4.21
N ARG A 239 9.10 15.50 2.92
CA ARG A 239 7.90 16.06 2.32
C ARG A 239 6.70 15.15 2.56
N LEU A 240 6.87 13.88 2.34
CA LEU A 240 5.86 12.85 2.47
C LEU A 240 5.36 12.70 3.91
N ALA A 241 6.28 12.72 4.88
CA ALA A 241 5.92 12.70 6.29
C ALA A 241 5.07 13.92 6.68
N SER A 242 5.47 15.13 6.23
CA SER A 242 4.72 16.35 6.52
C SER A 242 3.34 16.40 5.86
N GLU A 243 3.23 15.90 4.64
CA GLU A 243 1.96 15.78 3.92
C GLU A 243 1.03 14.74 4.59
N TYR A 244 1.59 13.63 5.11
CA TYR A 244 0.82 12.66 5.87
C TYR A 244 0.27 13.25 7.17
N GLU A 245 1.05 14.01 7.91
CA GLU A 245 0.56 14.70 9.11
C GLU A 245 -0.57 15.68 8.81
N ALA A 246 -0.49 16.40 7.69
CA ALA A 246 -1.56 17.29 7.27
C ALA A 246 -2.84 16.52 6.92
N GLU A 247 -2.69 15.40 6.20
CA GLU A 247 -3.80 14.52 5.84
C GLU A 247 -4.45 13.89 7.08
N LEU A 248 -3.64 13.43 8.03
CA LEU A 248 -4.12 12.87 9.30
C LEU A 248 -4.99 13.89 10.06
N LYS A 249 -4.54 15.13 10.20
CA LYS A 249 -5.31 16.20 10.83
C LYS A 249 -6.61 16.50 10.09
N ARG A 250 -6.59 16.46 8.76
CA ARG A 250 -7.81 16.65 7.94
C ARG A 250 -8.83 15.55 8.22
N VAL A 251 -8.40 14.30 8.17
CA VAL A 251 -9.27 13.13 8.40
C VAL A 251 -9.81 13.13 9.84
N GLU A 252 -9.00 13.44 10.84
CA GLU A 252 -9.45 13.56 12.23
C GLU A 252 -10.55 14.64 12.38
N TYR A 253 -10.40 15.77 11.74
CA TYR A 253 -11.42 16.83 11.77
C TYR A 253 -12.72 16.36 11.11
N GLU A 254 -12.66 15.74 9.94
CA GLU A 254 -13.83 15.24 9.22
C GLU A 254 -14.59 14.17 10.00
N VAL A 255 -13.85 13.25 10.62
CA VAL A 255 -14.44 12.19 11.46
C VAL A 255 -15.18 12.79 12.65
N ARG A 256 -14.56 13.73 13.37
CA ARG A 256 -15.19 14.43 14.51
C ARG A 256 -16.46 15.19 14.10
N GLU A 257 -16.45 15.84 12.94
CA GLU A 257 -17.64 16.55 12.44
C GLU A 257 -18.78 15.61 12.05
N ARG A 258 -18.48 14.41 11.53
CA ARG A 258 -19.50 13.39 11.21
C ARG A 258 -20.11 12.77 12.48
N GLU A 259 -19.34 12.62 13.55
CA GLU A 259 -19.83 12.09 14.83
C GLU A 259 -20.71 13.09 15.63
N ARG A 260 -20.61 14.39 15.31
CA ARG A 260 -21.43 15.44 15.91
C ARG A 260 -22.80 15.61 15.26
N ARG A 261 -23.00 15.06 14.07
CA ARG A 261 -24.26 15.11 13.30
C ARG A 261 -25.10 13.87 13.50
#